data_6fc9f0f8421a13f53627c2b9f6eaad66
#
_entry.id   6fc9f0f8421a13f53627c2b9f6eaad66
#
_cell.length_a   1.000
_cell.length_b   1.000
_cell.length_c   1.000
_cell.angle_alpha   90.00
_cell.angle_beta   90.00
_cell.angle_gamma   90.00
#
_symmetry.space_group_name_H-M   'P 1'
#
loop_
_entity.id
_entity.type
_entity.pdbx_description
1 polymer ?
#
loop_
_entity_poly.entity_id
_entity_poly.type
_entity_poly.pdbx_seq_one_letter_code
_entity_poly.pdbx_strand_id
1 'polypeptide(L)'
;MMVTEPTTPLIFHAQPGGTFSFMGCFMYQYPKQILTIAQQVQSYIDAGMVITSREDVEKALKAVGFYRLRGYSFQLYDNATKKYVPGTKFEDILKLYQFDQELSVLIFSMISKIEVALRVRLVEALLIHGEPLVLQDSSIFKEKKLYWQNMSTVASEIARSNDVFIKHNFDNHDGEVPVWAAVEVLSFGTLSKIIKNLKTGTGSSYSILAANYQYKSKKGNLVNPSQKMLASWIQ
;
A
#
# COMPACT_ATOMS: atom_id res chain seq x y z
N MET A 1 -18.66 7.11 33.06
CA MET A 1 -18.02 8.39 33.32
C MET A 1 -17.94 9.11 31.98
N MET A 2 -18.83 10.09 31.78
CA MET A 2 -19.02 10.81 30.50
C MET A 2 -17.78 11.64 30.17
N VAL A 3 -17.28 11.45 28.95
CA VAL A 3 -16.26 12.34 28.37
C VAL A 3 -17.02 13.47 27.71
N THR A 4 -16.93 14.68 28.30
CA THR A 4 -17.44 15.90 27.70
C THR A 4 -16.46 16.37 26.62
N GLU A 5 -16.97 16.50 25.40
CA GLU A 5 -16.30 17.18 24.30
C GLU A 5 -16.25 18.70 24.56
N PRO A 6 -15.13 19.36 24.28
CA PRO A 6 -15.12 20.82 24.16
C PRO A 6 -15.26 21.21 22.69
N THR A 7 -16.49 21.38 22.24
CA THR A 7 -16.77 22.14 21.03
C THR A 7 -16.92 23.62 21.39
N THR A 8 -15.95 24.44 21.01
CA THR A 8 -16.17 25.89 20.92
C THR A 8 -15.63 26.36 19.57
N PRO A 9 -16.50 26.88 18.68
CA PRO A 9 -16.08 27.44 17.41
C PRO A 9 -15.36 28.77 17.62
N LEU A 10 -14.29 28.99 16.85
CA LEU A 10 -13.58 30.26 16.77
C LEU A 10 -14.50 31.32 16.16
N ILE A 11 -14.96 32.24 16.99
CA ILE A 11 -15.67 33.45 16.54
C ILE A 11 -14.63 34.57 16.40
N PHE A 12 -14.37 34.99 15.16
CA PHE A 12 -13.55 36.18 14.89
C PHE A 12 -14.42 37.42 15.00
N HIS A 13 -14.21 38.21 16.04
CA HIS A 13 -14.71 39.60 16.10
C HIS A 13 -13.59 40.57 15.74
N ALA A 14 -13.66 41.16 14.55
CA ALA A 14 -12.83 42.30 14.19
C ALA A 14 -13.43 43.58 14.75
N GLN A 15 -12.73 44.28 15.64
CA GLN A 15 -13.01 45.65 16.05
C GLN A 15 -12.08 46.61 15.30
N PRO A 16 -12.56 47.74 14.75
CA PRO A 16 -11.67 48.68 14.08
C PRO A 16 -10.87 49.45 15.13
N GLY A 17 -9.54 49.35 15.06
CA GLY A 17 -8.61 50.18 15.87
C GLY A 17 -7.92 49.49 17.05
N GLY A 18 -8.01 48.20 17.21
CA GLY A 18 -7.37 47.46 18.32
C GLY A 18 -6.03 46.82 17.91
N THR A 19 -5.01 47.03 18.76
CA THR A 19 -3.79 46.25 18.80
C THR A 19 -4.10 44.74 18.80
N PHE A 20 -3.50 43.99 17.90
CA PHE A 20 -3.60 42.52 17.87
C PHE A 20 -3.02 41.96 19.17
N SER A 21 -3.86 41.64 20.13
CA SER A 21 -3.49 40.75 21.22
C SER A 21 -3.53 39.32 20.69
N PHE A 22 -2.38 38.64 20.60
CA PHE A 22 -2.30 37.22 20.41
C PHE A 22 -2.96 36.56 21.62
N MET A 23 -4.25 36.32 21.53
CA MET A 23 -4.96 35.47 22.46
C MET A 23 -4.38 34.06 22.28
N GLY A 24 -3.70 33.57 23.33
CA GLY A 24 -2.86 32.38 23.30
C GLY A 24 -3.52 31.21 22.56
N CYS A 25 -2.86 30.74 21.52
CA CYS A 25 -3.17 29.46 20.91
C CYS A 25 -3.03 28.43 22.01
N PHE A 26 -4.13 27.89 22.52
CA PHE A 26 -4.11 26.72 23.38
C PHE A 26 -3.60 25.57 22.53
N MET A 27 -2.28 25.37 22.52
CA MET A 27 -1.68 24.20 21.95
C MET A 27 -2.22 22.99 22.71
N TYR A 28 -2.99 22.13 22.02
CA TYR A 28 -3.41 20.86 22.58
C TYR A 28 -2.17 20.11 23.09
N GLN A 29 -2.11 19.94 24.40
CA GLN A 29 -1.01 19.21 25.01
C GLN A 29 -1.30 17.72 24.91
N TYR A 30 -0.53 17.02 24.09
CA TYR A 30 -0.69 15.59 23.91
C TYR A 30 -0.45 14.86 25.25
N PRO A 31 -1.41 14.06 25.75
CA PRO A 31 -1.38 13.59 27.13
C PRO A 31 -0.36 12.49 27.41
N LYS A 32 0.25 11.89 26.36
CA LYS A 32 1.24 10.82 26.52
C LYS A 32 2.66 11.38 26.48
N GLN A 33 3.49 10.93 27.39
CA GLN A 33 4.89 11.29 27.44
C GLN A 33 5.73 10.37 26.57
N ILE A 34 6.88 10.87 26.10
CA ILE A 34 7.91 10.07 25.44
C ILE A 34 8.59 9.20 26.49
N LEU A 35 8.64 7.89 26.24
CA LEU A 35 9.29 6.94 27.13
C LEU A 35 10.70 6.64 26.63
N THR A 36 11.67 6.64 27.54
CA THR A 36 13.00 6.08 27.29
C THR A 36 12.92 4.57 27.09
N ILE A 37 13.94 3.96 26.50
CA ILE A 37 13.99 2.49 26.30
C ILE A 37 13.81 1.75 27.63
N ALA A 38 14.46 2.21 28.71
CA ALA A 38 14.31 1.60 30.02
C ALA A 38 12.87 1.67 30.56
N GLN A 39 12.19 2.79 30.34
CA GLN A 39 10.76 2.94 30.70
C GLN A 39 9.84 2.10 29.82
N GLN A 40 10.17 1.91 28.54
CA GLN A 40 9.43 1.00 27.65
C GLN A 40 9.55 -0.46 28.12
N VAL A 41 10.74 -0.91 28.49
CA VAL A 41 10.94 -2.24 29.11
C VAL A 41 10.12 -2.35 30.38
N GLN A 42 10.20 -1.35 31.25
CA GLN A 42 9.46 -1.36 32.52
C GLN A 42 7.95 -1.45 32.28
N SER A 43 7.42 -0.76 31.26
CA SER A 43 6.00 -0.83 30.92
C SER A 43 5.52 -2.23 30.51
N TYR A 44 6.38 -3.04 29.87
CA TYR A 44 6.08 -4.44 29.58
C TYR A 44 6.05 -5.29 30.86
N ILE A 45 7.03 -5.08 31.77
CA ILE A 45 7.10 -5.77 33.06
C ILE A 45 5.89 -5.43 33.91
N ASP A 46 5.55 -4.15 34.03
CA ASP A 46 4.41 -3.67 34.81
C ASP A 46 3.08 -4.21 34.27
N ALA A 47 3.00 -4.45 32.96
CA ALA A 47 1.85 -5.09 32.33
C ALA A 47 1.86 -6.63 32.47
N GLY A 48 2.84 -7.23 33.15
CA GLY A 48 2.88 -8.67 33.43
C GLY A 48 3.54 -9.52 32.34
N MET A 49 4.29 -8.92 31.40
CA MET A 49 5.07 -9.67 30.42
C MET A 49 6.33 -10.25 31.07
N VAL A 50 6.60 -11.52 30.79
CA VAL A 50 7.82 -12.19 31.26
C VAL A 50 8.99 -11.77 30.37
N ILE A 51 10.06 -11.26 30.96
CA ILE A 51 11.31 -10.85 30.30
C ILE A 51 12.45 -11.66 30.88
N THR A 52 13.09 -12.49 30.07
CA THR A 52 14.23 -13.33 30.49
C THR A 52 15.54 -12.54 30.42
N SER A 53 15.72 -11.72 29.37
CA SER A 53 16.90 -10.89 29.16
C SER A 53 16.48 -9.45 28.89
N ARG A 54 16.77 -8.56 29.84
CA ARG A 54 16.49 -7.13 29.69
C ARG A 54 17.32 -6.51 28.54
N GLU A 55 18.57 -6.95 28.40
CA GLU A 55 19.47 -6.46 27.36
C GLU A 55 18.93 -6.78 25.96
N ASP A 56 18.41 -7.99 25.73
CA ASP A 56 17.85 -8.38 24.42
C ASP A 56 16.58 -7.61 24.10
N VAL A 57 15.73 -7.36 25.11
CA VAL A 57 14.56 -6.50 24.93
C VAL A 57 14.95 -5.07 24.56
N GLU A 58 15.96 -4.50 25.22
CA GLU A 58 16.46 -3.16 24.90
C GLU A 58 17.05 -3.10 23.48
N LYS A 59 17.78 -4.13 23.05
CA LYS A 59 18.30 -4.26 21.67
C LYS A 59 17.14 -4.31 20.66
N ALA A 60 16.13 -5.16 20.94
CA ALA A 60 14.96 -5.29 20.07
C ALA A 60 14.17 -3.98 19.98
N LEU A 61 13.98 -3.27 21.09
CA LEU A 61 13.31 -1.98 21.11
C LEU A 61 14.05 -0.89 20.32
N LYS A 62 15.38 -0.87 20.38
CA LYS A 62 16.21 0.05 19.58
C LYS A 62 16.17 -0.27 18.09
N ALA A 63 16.11 -1.55 17.71
CA ALA A 63 16.12 -1.98 16.32
C ALA A 63 14.75 -1.91 15.64
N VAL A 64 13.67 -2.30 16.37
CA VAL A 64 12.33 -2.49 15.80
C VAL A 64 11.35 -1.40 16.23
N GLY A 65 11.50 -0.91 17.47
CA GLY A 65 10.64 0.10 18.07
C GLY A 65 9.48 -0.48 18.88
N PHE A 66 9.20 0.21 20.01
CA PHE A 66 8.19 -0.18 20.98
C PHE A 66 6.79 -0.38 20.38
N TYR A 67 6.38 0.57 19.51
CA TYR A 67 5.01 0.57 18.97
C TYR A 67 4.76 -0.62 18.04
N ARG A 68 5.77 -0.98 17.24
CA ARG A 68 5.70 -2.14 16.35
C ARG A 68 5.63 -3.45 17.13
N LEU A 69 6.53 -3.66 18.09
CA LEU A 69 6.52 -4.88 18.92
C LEU A 69 5.24 -4.99 19.77
N ARG A 70 4.72 -3.87 20.24
CA ARG A 70 3.43 -3.85 20.95
C ARG A 70 2.28 -4.29 20.03
N GLY A 71 2.32 -3.99 18.74
CA GLY A 71 1.34 -4.47 17.75
C GLY A 71 1.28 -5.99 17.70
N TYR A 72 2.41 -6.67 17.70
CA TYR A 72 2.48 -8.15 17.72
C TYR A 72 1.98 -8.76 19.03
N SER A 73 2.08 -8.05 20.14
CA SER A 73 1.59 -8.51 21.43
C SER A 73 0.14 -8.13 21.74
N PHE A 74 -0.52 -7.39 20.84
CA PHE A 74 -1.84 -6.78 21.10
C PHE A 74 -2.93 -7.81 21.44
N GLN A 75 -2.93 -8.96 20.76
CA GLN A 75 -3.91 -10.02 21.00
C GLN A 75 -3.75 -10.72 22.36
N LEU A 76 -2.58 -10.60 22.98
CA LEU A 76 -2.26 -11.16 24.28
C LEU A 76 -2.39 -10.11 25.41
N TYR A 77 -2.86 -8.91 25.08
CA TYR A 77 -3.02 -7.81 26.03
C TYR A 77 -4.50 -7.53 26.29
N ASP A 78 -4.91 -7.63 27.56
CA ASP A 78 -6.26 -7.28 27.99
C ASP A 78 -6.36 -5.77 28.26
N ASN A 79 -7.19 -5.08 27.48
CA ASN A 79 -7.40 -3.65 27.62
C ASN A 79 -8.20 -3.27 28.88
N ALA A 80 -8.98 -4.18 29.45
CA ALA A 80 -9.76 -3.92 30.67
C ALA A 80 -8.86 -3.96 31.92
N THR A 81 -8.04 -4.98 32.03
CA THR A 81 -7.13 -5.17 33.18
C THR A 81 -5.78 -4.44 32.98
N LYS A 82 -5.46 -3.99 31.75
CA LYS A 82 -4.16 -3.43 31.37
C LYS A 82 -2.99 -4.39 31.58
N LYS A 83 -3.24 -5.69 31.45
CA LYS A 83 -2.26 -6.77 31.67
C LYS A 83 -2.16 -7.67 30.46
N TYR A 84 -1.00 -8.30 30.31
CA TYR A 84 -0.82 -9.42 29.38
C TYR A 84 -1.40 -10.71 29.99
N VAL A 85 -1.78 -11.62 29.12
CA VAL A 85 -2.15 -12.99 29.51
C VAL A 85 -1.00 -13.61 30.33
N PRO A 86 -1.26 -14.24 31.49
CA PRO A 86 -0.22 -14.83 32.29
C PRO A 86 0.67 -15.79 31.50
N GLY A 87 1.98 -15.66 31.67
CA GLY A 87 2.97 -16.46 30.95
C GLY A 87 3.38 -15.90 29.56
N THR A 88 2.81 -14.78 29.11
CA THR A 88 3.27 -14.11 27.87
C THR A 88 4.74 -13.70 27.99
N LYS A 89 5.60 -14.21 27.10
CA LYS A 89 7.03 -13.92 27.06
C LYS A 89 7.35 -12.94 25.94
N PHE A 90 8.27 -12.02 26.20
CA PHE A 90 8.73 -11.08 25.18
C PHE A 90 9.42 -11.80 24.01
N GLU A 91 10.18 -12.86 24.31
CA GLU A 91 10.87 -13.66 23.31
C GLU A 91 9.92 -14.28 22.27
N ASP A 92 8.70 -14.65 22.68
CA ASP A 92 7.71 -15.21 21.75
C ASP A 92 7.14 -14.14 20.83
N ILE A 93 6.99 -12.91 21.33
CA ILE A 93 6.62 -11.76 20.50
C ILE A 93 7.72 -11.44 19.48
N LEU A 94 8.98 -11.50 19.90
CA LEU A 94 10.12 -11.28 19.01
C LEU A 94 10.24 -12.35 17.92
N LYS A 95 10.02 -13.63 18.26
CA LYS A 95 9.95 -14.73 17.28
C LYS A 95 8.84 -14.54 16.28
N LEU A 96 7.64 -14.11 16.72
CA LEU A 96 6.52 -13.82 15.84
C LEU A 96 6.87 -12.69 14.87
N TYR A 97 7.51 -11.63 15.35
CA TYR A 97 8.01 -10.54 14.51
C TYR A 97 9.04 -11.05 13.47
N GLN A 98 10.00 -11.87 13.88
CA GLN A 98 11.01 -12.44 13.00
C GLN A 98 10.38 -13.32 11.92
N PHE A 99 9.46 -14.19 12.31
CA PHE A 99 8.69 -15.01 11.36
C PHE A 99 7.95 -14.16 10.33
N ASP A 100 7.28 -13.10 10.77
CA ASP A 100 6.57 -12.18 9.86
C ASP A 100 7.53 -11.48 8.88
N GLN A 101 8.73 -11.11 9.34
CA GLN A 101 9.77 -10.53 8.47
C GLN A 101 10.25 -11.55 7.42
N GLU A 102 10.55 -12.78 7.80
CA GLU A 102 10.98 -13.84 6.87
C GLU A 102 9.88 -14.15 5.84
N LEU A 103 8.64 -14.28 6.31
CA LEU A 103 7.47 -14.47 5.44
C LEU A 103 7.30 -13.31 4.47
N SER A 104 7.46 -12.08 4.93
CA SER A 104 7.38 -10.88 4.10
C SER A 104 8.43 -10.89 2.99
N VAL A 105 9.67 -11.26 3.27
CA VAL A 105 10.73 -11.37 2.25
C VAL A 105 10.36 -12.39 1.18
N LEU A 106 9.85 -13.56 1.57
CA LEU A 106 9.40 -14.59 0.63
C LEU A 106 8.25 -14.10 -0.26
N ILE A 107 7.25 -13.45 0.35
CA ILE A 107 6.10 -12.90 -0.37
C ILE A 107 6.55 -11.80 -1.34
N PHE A 108 7.40 -10.87 -0.93
CA PHE A 108 7.91 -9.81 -1.81
C PHE A 108 8.69 -10.37 -2.99
N SER A 109 9.49 -11.42 -2.79
CA SER A 109 10.19 -12.10 -3.88
C SER A 109 9.21 -12.71 -4.91
N MET A 110 8.10 -13.29 -4.46
CA MET A 110 7.06 -13.84 -5.34
C MET A 110 6.31 -12.72 -6.08
N ILE A 111 5.91 -11.66 -5.37
CA ILE A 111 5.21 -10.50 -5.94
C ILE A 111 6.04 -9.87 -7.06
N SER A 112 7.34 -9.67 -6.85
CA SER A 112 8.23 -9.10 -7.87
C SER A 112 8.23 -9.92 -9.16
N LYS A 113 8.25 -11.26 -9.08
CA LYS A 113 8.19 -12.14 -10.26
C LYS A 113 6.84 -12.04 -10.97
N ILE A 114 5.74 -11.99 -10.21
CA ILE A 114 4.39 -11.84 -10.75
C ILE A 114 4.26 -10.48 -11.46
N GLU A 115 4.82 -9.44 -10.87
CA GLU A 115 4.80 -8.09 -11.42
C GLU A 115 5.47 -8.04 -12.80
N VAL A 116 6.69 -8.55 -12.91
CA VAL A 116 7.41 -8.61 -14.20
C VAL A 116 6.62 -9.44 -15.23
N ALA A 117 6.14 -10.62 -14.85
CA ALA A 117 5.35 -11.47 -15.73
C ALA A 117 4.07 -10.77 -16.21
N LEU A 118 3.38 -10.03 -15.31
CA LEU A 118 2.17 -9.32 -15.66
C LEU A 118 2.43 -8.20 -16.69
N ARG A 119 3.53 -7.42 -16.53
CA ARG A 119 3.92 -6.40 -17.50
C ARG A 119 4.13 -6.99 -18.89
N VAL A 120 4.94 -8.04 -18.98
CA VAL A 120 5.22 -8.73 -20.23
C VAL A 120 3.93 -9.23 -20.90
N ARG A 121 3.07 -9.94 -20.14
CA ARG A 121 1.82 -10.49 -20.67
C ARG A 121 0.80 -9.43 -21.05
N LEU A 122 0.79 -8.30 -20.35
CA LEU A 122 -0.07 -7.17 -20.72
C LEU A 122 0.39 -6.54 -22.03
N VAL A 123 1.70 -6.32 -22.21
CA VAL A 123 2.27 -5.82 -23.46
C VAL A 123 1.93 -6.77 -24.60
N GLU A 124 2.20 -8.09 -24.48
CA GLU A 124 1.87 -9.09 -25.51
C GLU A 124 0.39 -9.04 -25.89
N ALA A 125 -0.50 -8.93 -24.91
CA ALA A 125 -1.94 -8.85 -25.15
C ALA A 125 -2.39 -7.55 -25.83
N LEU A 126 -1.67 -6.46 -25.66
CA LEU A 126 -1.96 -5.15 -26.28
C LEU A 126 -1.36 -5.04 -27.68
N LEU A 127 -0.23 -5.69 -27.96
CA LEU A 127 0.44 -5.65 -29.26
C LEU A 127 -0.38 -6.26 -30.42
N ILE A 128 -1.47 -6.99 -30.14
CA ILE A 128 -2.38 -7.48 -31.20
C ILE A 128 -3.02 -6.33 -32.02
N HIS A 129 -3.04 -5.12 -31.46
CA HIS A 129 -3.56 -3.93 -32.16
C HIS A 129 -2.56 -3.35 -33.17
N GLY A 130 -1.30 -3.80 -33.15
CA GLY A 130 -0.25 -3.36 -34.07
C GLY A 130 0.30 -1.96 -33.83
N GLU A 131 -0.17 -1.25 -32.78
CA GLU A 131 0.17 0.16 -32.53
C GLU A 131 1.01 0.31 -31.26
N PRO A 132 2.20 0.93 -31.36
CA PRO A 132 3.05 1.21 -30.20
C PRO A 132 2.35 2.05 -29.12
N LEU A 133 1.52 2.99 -29.53
CA LEU A 133 0.80 3.92 -28.64
C LEU A 133 -0.62 3.44 -28.30
N VAL A 134 -0.84 2.14 -28.31
CA VAL A 134 -2.15 1.49 -28.13
C VAL A 134 -2.91 1.95 -26.85
N LEU A 135 -2.21 2.38 -25.80
CA LEU A 135 -2.85 2.94 -24.61
C LEU A 135 -3.60 4.25 -24.88
N GLN A 136 -3.24 4.98 -25.94
CA GLN A 136 -3.94 6.21 -26.36
C GLN A 136 -5.23 5.89 -27.13
N ASP A 137 -5.41 4.66 -27.62
CA ASP A 137 -6.65 4.26 -28.26
C ASP A 137 -7.75 3.95 -27.21
N SER A 138 -8.63 4.92 -27.03
CA SER A 138 -9.76 4.73 -26.13
C SER A 138 -10.73 3.63 -26.58
N SER A 139 -10.65 3.19 -27.86
CA SER A 139 -11.59 2.22 -28.42
C SER A 139 -11.43 0.82 -27.82
N ILE A 140 -10.25 0.47 -27.30
CA ILE A 140 -9.98 -0.82 -26.67
C ILE A 140 -10.53 -0.93 -25.23
N PHE A 141 -11.00 0.17 -24.65
CA PHE A 141 -11.52 0.25 -23.30
C PHE A 141 -13.05 0.28 -23.27
N LYS A 142 -13.63 -0.30 -22.19
CA LYS A 142 -15.10 -0.40 -21.99
C LYS A 142 -15.72 0.95 -21.63
N GLU A 143 -15.18 1.57 -20.58
CA GLU A 143 -15.73 2.78 -19.98
C GLU A 143 -14.86 3.98 -20.29
N LYS A 144 -15.40 4.95 -21.05
CA LYS A 144 -14.65 6.13 -21.49
C LYS A 144 -14.27 7.06 -20.34
N LYS A 145 -15.16 7.24 -19.35
CA LYS A 145 -14.86 8.05 -18.16
C LYS A 145 -13.70 7.45 -17.39
N LEU A 146 -13.74 6.13 -17.17
CA LEU A 146 -12.67 5.41 -16.46
C LEU A 146 -11.37 5.39 -17.28
N TYR A 147 -11.46 5.33 -18.60
CA TYR A 147 -10.31 5.48 -19.50
C TYR A 147 -9.57 6.79 -19.21
N TRP A 148 -10.25 7.94 -19.23
CA TRP A 148 -9.61 9.22 -18.98
C TRP A 148 -9.01 9.36 -17.60
N GLN A 149 -9.67 8.80 -16.56
CA GLN A 149 -9.14 8.75 -15.21
C GLN A 149 -7.85 7.91 -15.13
N ASN A 150 -7.85 6.76 -15.80
CA ASN A 150 -6.69 5.88 -15.83
C ASN A 150 -5.53 6.53 -16.61
N MET A 151 -5.81 7.14 -17.76
CA MET A 151 -4.78 7.80 -18.58
C MET A 151 -4.19 9.02 -17.90
N SER A 152 -4.95 9.77 -17.13
CA SER A 152 -4.41 10.82 -16.26
C SER A 152 -3.37 10.27 -15.27
N THR A 153 -3.64 9.12 -14.66
CA THR A 153 -2.68 8.45 -13.76
C THR A 153 -1.46 7.94 -14.53
N VAL A 154 -1.67 7.30 -15.69
CA VAL A 154 -0.59 6.82 -16.58
C VAL A 154 0.32 7.98 -16.97
N ALA A 155 -0.23 9.09 -17.45
CA ALA A 155 0.54 10.26 -17.83
C ALA A 155 1.35 10.84 -16.66
N SER A 156 0.74 10.90 -15.47
CA SER A 156 1.41 11.35 -14.24
C SER A 156 2.56 10.41 -13.83
N GLU A 157 2.39 9.09 -13.94
CA GLU A 157 3.44 8.12 -13.60
C GLU A 157 4.59 8.16 -14.61
N ILE A 158 4.31 8.29 -15.90
CA ILE A 158 5.31 8.49 -16.96
C ILE A 158 6.09 9.80 -16.73
N ALA A 159 5.39 10.91 -16.54
CA ALA A 159 6.00 12.23 -16.40
C ALA A 159 6.94 12.37 -15.20
N ARG A 160 6.67 11.66 -14.11
CA ARG A 160 7.53 11.67 -12.91
C ARG A 160 8.68 10.66 -12.94
N SER A 161 8.71 9.75 -13.94
CA SER A 161 9.79 8.77 -14.04
C SER A 161 11.11 9.42 -14.44
N ASN A 162 12.18 8.98 -13.80
CA ASN A 162 13.55 9.36 -14.10
C ASN A 162 14.32 8.29 -14.91
N ASP A 163 13.62 7.24 -15.36
CA ASP A 163 14.24 6.14 -16.09
C ASP A 163 14.80 6.60 -17.43
N VAL A 164 15.97 6.07 -17.78
CA VAL A 164 16.72 6.49 -18.99
C VAL A 164 15.89 6.29 -20.25
N PHE A 165 15.16 5.18 -20.35
CA PHE A 165 14.34 4.88 -21.53
C PHE A 165 13.11 5.80 -21.65
N ILE A 166 12.56 6.32 -20.54
CA ILE A 166 11.49 7.33 -20.59
C ILE A 166 12.05 8.67 -21.06
N LYS A 167 13.18 9.11 -20.48
CA LYS A 167 13.87 10.32 -20.93
C LYS A 167 14.22 10.27 -22.41
N HIS A 168 14.72 9.12 -22.89
CA HIS A 168 15.02 8.92 -24.30
C HIS A 168 13.81 9.16 -25.21
N ASN A 169 12.60 8.70 -24.81
CA ASN A 169 11.39 8.95 -25.58
C ASN A 169 10.99 10.44 -25.58
N PHE A 170 11.15 11.14 -24.43
CA PHE A 170 10.90 12.58 -24.39
C PHE A 170 11.87 13.37 -25.29
N ASP A 171 13.15 12.98 -25.29
CA ASP A 171 14.20 13.71 -26.01
C ASP A 171 14.22 13.41 -27.53
N ASN A 172 13.83 12.20 -27.95
CA ASN A 172 14.05 11.72 -29.31
C ASN A 172 12.78 11.30 -30.06
N HIS A 173 11.63 11.22 -29.36
CA HIS A 173 10.36 10.75 -29.95
C HIS A 173 9.17 11.65 -29.58
N ASP A 174 9.43 12.96 -29.46
CA ASP A 174 8.42 14.00 -29.20
C ASP A 174 7.54 13.71 -27.96
N GLY A 175 8.11 13.02 -26.96
CA GLY A 175 7.40 12.63 -25.75
C GLY A 175 6.46 11.43 -25.89
N GLU A 176 6.40 10.82 -27.07
CA GLU A 176 5.59 9.64 -27.31
C GLU A 176 6.23 8.39 -26.66
N VAL A 177 5.54 7.82 -25.67
CA VAL A 177 6.05 6.67 -24.91
C VAL A 177 5.29 5.41 -25.31
N PRO A 178 5.95 4.44 -25.97
CA PRO A 178 5.31 3.22 -26.43
C PRO A 178 4.88 2.34 -25.24
N VAL A 179 3.88 1.47 -25.47
CA VAL A 179 3.25 0.67 -24.41
C VAL A 179 4.25 -0.18 -23.61
N TRP A 180 5.26 -0.75 -24.27
CA TRP A 180 6.30 -1.55 -23.61
C TRP A 180 7.20 -0.75 -22.68
N ALA A 181 7.41 0.55 -22.95
CA ALA A 181 8.13 1.44 -22.06
C ALA A 181 7.20 2.00 -20.96
N ALA A 182 5.98 2.37 -21.33
CA ALA A 182 5.00 2.89 -20.37
C ALA A 182 4.73 1.92 -19.23
N VAL A 183 4.45 0.64 -19.52
CA VAL A 183 4.09 -0.36 -18.48
C VAL A 183 5.20 -0.62 -17.47
N GLU A 184 6.48 -0.38 -17.82
CA GLU A 184 7.60 -0.57 -16.91
C GLU A 184 7.59 0.41 -15.73
N VAL A 185 7.08 1.61 -15.96
CA VAL A 185 7.04 2.67 -14.92
C VAL A 185 5.68 2.78 -14.21
N LEU A 186 4.67 2.04 -14.67
CA LEU A 186 3.36 2.04 -14.04
C LEU A 186 3.34 1.23 -12.74
N SER A 187 2.65 1.78 -11.75
CA SER A 187 2.39 1.05 -10.51
C SER A 187 1.48 -0.15 -10.74
N PHE A 188 1.58 -1.16 -9.85
CA PHE A 188 0.70 -2.34 -9.87
C PHE A 188 -0.78 -1.96 -9.86
N GLY A 189 -1.14 -0.93 -9.07
CA GLY A 189 -2.49 -0.40 -9.01
C GLY A 189 -2.97 0.17 -10.34
N THR A 190 -2.10 0.86 -11.08
CA THR A 190 -2.42 1.41 -12.40
C THR A 190 -2.57 0.32 -13.44
N LEU A 191 -1.68 -0.68 -13.45
CA LEU A 191 -1.81 -1.87 -14.32
C LEU A 191 -3.14 -2.58 -14.07
N SER A 192 -3.52 -2.80 -12.81
CA SER A 192 -4.81 -3.41 -12.44
C SER A 192 -6.01 -2.61 -12.98
N LYS A 193 -5.98 -1.27 -12.90
CA LYS A 193 -7.04 -0.40 -13.42
C LYS A 193 -7.15 -0.48 -14.95
N ILE A 194 -6.02 -0.50 -15.67
CA ILE A 194 -5.98 -0.71 -17.12
C ILE A 194 -6.65 -2.02 -17.46
N ILE A 195 -6.20 -3.14 -16.88
CA ILE A 195 -6.72 -4.49 -17.13
C ILE A 195 -8.23 -4.55 -16.87
N LYS A 196 -8.69 -3.97 -15.77
CA LYS A 196 -10.11 -3.95 -15.38
C LYS A 196 -10.99 -3.22 -16.40
N ASN A 197 -10.43 -2.27 -17.13
CA ASN A 197 -11.17 -1.47 -18.12
C ASN A 197 -11.00 -1.95 -19.57
N LEU A 198 -10.14 -2.92 -19.87
CA LEU A 198 -10.03 -3.49 -21.22
C LEU A 198 -11.38 -4.07 -21.67
N LYS A 199 -11.70 -3.97 -22.97
CA LYS A 199 -12.84 -4.68 -23.55
C LYS A 199 -12.66 -6.19 -23.42
N THR A 200 -13.77 -6.89 -23.20
CA THR A 200 -13.85 -8.34 -23.15
C THR A 200 -14.46 -8.89 -24.43
N GLY A 201 -14.24 -10.16 -24.72
CA GLY A 201 -14.76 -10.85 -25.90
C GLY A 201 -13.68 -11.75 -26.49
N THR A 202 -14.07 -12.62 -27.41
CA THR A 202 -13.14 -13.51 -28.12
C THR A 202 -12.14 -12.67 -28.92
N GLY A 203 -10.83 -12.98 -28.78
CA GLY A 203 -9.76 -12.27 -29.48
C GLY A 203 -9.44 -10.87 -28.92
N SER A 204 -10.09 -10.43 -27.83
CA SER A 204 -9.71 -9.17 -27.18
C SER A 204 -8.40 -9.28 -26.42
N SER A 205 -7.72 -8.13 -26.20
CA SER A 205 -6.52 -8.08 -25.36
C SER A 205 -6.75 -8.72 -23.99
N TYR A 206 -7.93 -8.51 -23.40
CA TYR A 206 -8.24 -9.15 -22.12
C TYR A 206 -8.30 -10.67 -22.24
N SER A 207 -8.91 -11.24 -23.31
CA SER A 207 -9.00 -12.70 -23.45
C SER A 207 -7.63 -13.36 -23.61
N ILE A 208 -6.71 -12.69 -24.32
CA ILE A 208 -5.34 -13.15 -24.52
C ILE A 208 -4.56 -13.08 -23.19
N LEU A 209 -4.66 -11.96 -22.48
CA LEU A 209 -4.05 -11.83 -21.15
C LEU A 209 -4.58 -12.91 -20.19
N ALA A 210 -5.90 -13.07 -20.10
CA ALA A 210 -6.55 -13.99 -19.17
C ALA A 210 -6.20 -15.46 -19.43
N ALA A 211 -5.88 -15.83 -20.68
CA ALA A 211 -5.46 -17.19 -21.03
C ALA A 211 -4.15 -17.62 -20.33
N ASN A 212 -3.31 -16.65 -19.94
CA ASN A 212 -2.08 -16.92 -19.17
C ASN A 212 -2.34 -17.18 -17.67
N TYR A 213 -3.55 -16.92 -17.17
CA TYR A 213 -3.91 -16.99 -15.75
C TYR A 213 -5.08 -17.95 -15.49
N GLN A 214 -5.21 -19.01 -16.27
CA GLN A 214 -6.26 -20.00 -16.12
C GLN A 214 -6.18 -20.70 -14.75
N TYR A 215 -7.33 -20.97 -14.19
CA TYR A 215 -7.45 -21.72 -12.94
C TYR A 215 -8.46 -22.85 -13.07
N LYS A 216 -8.35 -23.87 -12.21
CA LYS A 216 -9.33 -24.96 -12.14
C LYS A 216 -10.59 -24.48 -11.44
N SER A 217 -11.72 -24.55 -12.13
CA SER A 217 -13.04 -24.31 -11.55
C SER A 217 -13.41 -25.40 -10.54
N LYS A 218 -14.48 -25.19 -9.76
CA LYS A 218 -15.03 -26.23 -8.86
C LYS A 218 -15.39 -27.54 -9.59
N LYS A 219 -15.64 -27.49 -10.90
CA LYS A 219 -15.92 -28.65 -11.76
C LYS A 219 -14.67 -29.26 -12.37
N GLY A 220 -13.48 -28.78 -12.02
CA GLY A 220 -12.20 -29.30 -12.53
C GLY A 220 -11.77 -28.78 -13.90
N ASN A 221 -12.59 -27.96 -14.58
CA ASN A 221 -12.26 -27.38 -15.88
C ASN A 221 -11.33 -26.19 -15.75
N LEU A 222 -10.38 -26.04 -16.68
CA LEU A 222 -9.59 -24.82 -16.83
C LEU A 222 -10.47 -23.69 -17.37
N VAL A 223 -10.50 -22.55 -16.66
CA VAL A 223 -11.28 -21.38 -17.04
C VAL A 223 -10.44 -20.11 -16.90
N ASN A 224 -10.71 -19.15 -17.77
CA ASN A 224 -10.10 -17.84 -17.67
C ASN A 224 -10.70 -17.05 -16.49
N PRO A 225 -9.91 -16.30 -15.71
CA PRO A 225 -10.45 -15.45 -14.67
C PRO A 225 -11.35 -14.35 -15.28
N SER A 226 -12.33 -13.89 -14.52
CA SER A 226 -13.02 -12.64 -14.84
C SER A 226 -12.10 -11.45 -14.62
N GLN A 227 -12.36 -10.30 -15.25
CA GLN A 227 -11.57 -9.09 -15.04
C GLN A 227 -11.53 -8.64 -13.57
N LYS A 228 -12.67 -8.74 -12.89
CA LYS A 228 -12.75 -8.43 -11.46
C LYS A 228 -11.85 -9.35 -10.65
N MET A 229 -11.84 -10.65 -10.97
CA MET A 229 -11.01 -11.66 -10.30
C MET A 229 -9.53 -11.42 -10.57
N LEU A 230 -9.12 -11.28 -11.84
CA LEU A 230 -7.73 -11.02 -12.18
C LEU A 230 -7.23 -9.71 -11.55
N ALA A 231 -8.01 -8.64 -11.61
CA ALA A 231 -7.67 -7.37 -10.98
C ALA A 231 -7.56 -7.47 -9.46
N SER A 232 -8.38 -8.31 -8.80
CA SER A 232 -8.27 -8.53 -7.35
C SER A 232 -7.06 -9.38 -6.93
N TRP A 233 -6.52 -10.20 -7.84
CA TRP A 233 -5.28 -10.94 -7.58
C TRP A 233 -4.03 -10.06 -7.67
N ILE A 234 -4.16 -8.94 -8.39
CA ILE A 234 -3.07 -7.98 -8.61
C ILE A 234 -3.03 -6.92 -7.48
N GLN A 235 -4.12 -6.69 -6.77
CA GLN A 235 -4.23 -5.74 -5.65
C GLN A 235 -3.91 -6.38 -4.30
#